data_d8631d2d1764d5dabb67851a3309a67c
#
_entry.id   d8631d2d1764d5dabb67851a3309a67c
#
_cell.length_a   1.000
_cell.length_b   1.000
_cell.length_c   1.000
_cell.angle_alpha   90.00
_cell.angle_beta   90.00
_cell.angle_gamma   90.00
#
_symmetry.space_group_name_H-M   'P 1'
#
loop_
_entity.id
_entity.type
_entity.pdbx_description
1 polymer ?
#
loop_
_entity_poly.entity_id
_entity_poly.type
_entity_poly.pdbx_seq_one_letter_code
_entity_poly.pdbx_strand_id
1 'polypeptide(L)'
;MTRWAETMRERLAYFFASYMDPVRLPVLMTLLFGGHYSEIPKYIIHSFSVTGIIHILSVSGSHIALLFGFLYFLGKWLGLSMKVTVVPAVLFVLVYAAMSGFVPPVIRASLMGILAVIGVLLERGRTALNLLGAAVAGMLLWNPYFLFDISFQLSVCASAGILLFYEPLRHALARLGKIPPRICEGCALSTAAQVLVLPIILYNFHSFPLYFIPANLIVVPLLEWVIIGGLLAALSSFLLMPLAGGILQFADYFLWAALRLNGFISSLPEASFEAGSLSLAEGILYYIGVAVFCFKRKWERKGQYLLAGIIFAGAILLLAEWAARRETVLLAPDLGADTGTVLISGDAKIVYYKSSGIPSAASGRELDSILGYHGIFDIDVLLLNLEEVKKPVPFEMDTRIKEIWAVGGKAETLAPFLIKDFKGTVRNLSPSRLRLKNGLTVITNGSALRVGKGSWDVYFAGNKNFSEGDSPHTAWVGGSNGFRRGVSEKELDRLRPEAAVYGGGGRFAGEDKDVFYLCNCPVAYTESEGMAELVWEKDGWRLLQERWDGNNDSKTNLIQLQNFIRQ
;
A
#
# COMPACT_ATOMS: atom_id res chain seq x y z
N MET A 1 -21.97 10.64 -5.33
CA MET A 1 -21.62 11.46 -6.55
C MET A 1 -22.90 11.91 -7.24
N THR A 2 -22.90 13.07 -7.86
CA THR A 2 -24.07 13.52 -8.63
C THR A 2 -24.14 12.72 -9.93
N ARG A 3 -25.32 12.20 -10.30
CA ARG A 3 -25.55 11.44 -11.57
C ARG A 3 -24.96 12.15 -12.80
N TRP A 4 -24.98 13.48 -12.78
CA TRP A 4 -24.38 14.30 -13.84
C TRP A 4 -22.86 14.06 -13.99
N ALA A 5 -22.09 14.01 -12.88
CA ALA A 5 -20.64 13.83 -12.93
C ALA A 5 -20.29 12.43 -13.47
N GLU A 6 -21.04 11.40 -13.11
CA GLU A 6 -20.88 10.03 -13.62
C GLU A 6 -21.13 9.98 -15.13
N THR A 7 -22.28 10.51 -15.58
CA THR A 7 -22.60 10.55 -17.02
C THR A 7 -21.53 11.29 -17.83
N MET A 8 -20.97 12.38 -17.26
CA MET A 8 -19.93 13.15 -17.94
C MET A 8 -18.62 12.36 -18.03
N ARG A 9 -18.22 11.68 -16.95
CA ARG A 9 -17.04 10.79 -16.96
C ARG A 9 -17.18 9.65 -17.96
N GLU A 10 -18.35 8.98 -18.01
CA GLU A 10 -18.63 7.91 -18.96
C GLU A 10 -18.52 8.40 -20.42
N ARG A 11 -19.07 9.56 -20.74
CA ARG A 11 -18.94 10.17 -22.07
C ARG A 11 -17.48 10.45 -22.43
N LEU A 12 -16.72 11.00 -21.51
CA LEU A 12 -15.29 11.28 -21.74
C LEU A 12 -14.49 9.96 -21.85
N ALA A 13 -14.79 8.95 -21.04
CA ALA A 13 -14.16 7.64 -21.12
C ALA A 13 -14.43 6.98 -22.50
N TYR A 14 -15.67 7.03 -22.99
CA TYR A 14 -16.01 6.52 -24.32
C TYR A 14 -15.25 7.26 -25.44
N PHE A 15 -15.17 8.59 -25.35
CA PHE A 15 -14.41 9.38 -26.33
C PHE A 15 -12.91 9.03 -26.25
N PHE A 16 -12.32 8.94 -25.06
CA PHE A 16 -10.91 8.64 -24.88
C PHE A 16 -10.55 7.21 -25.34
N ALA A 17 -11.46 6.25 -25.14
CA ALA A 17 -11.28 4.87 -25.60
C ALA A 17 -11.08 4.75 -27.13
N SER A 18 -11.55 5.73 -27.89
CA SER A 18 -11.38 5.74 -29.36
C SER A 18 -9.96 6.12 -29.81
N TYR A 19 -9.14 6.70 -28.91
CA TYR A 19 -7.82 7.24 -29.26
C TYR A 19 -6.68 6.70 -28.41
N MET A 20 -6.98 5.92 -27.35
CA MET A 20 -5.99 5.43 -26.38
C MET A 20 -5.98 3.91 -26.28
N ASP A 21 -4.84 3.40 -25.83
CA ASP A 21 -4.70 1.99 -25.47
C ASP A 21 -5.58 1.62 -24.27
N PRO A 22 -6.31 0.46 -24.33
CA PRO A 22 -7.20 0.03 -23.25
C PRO A 22 -6.54 -0.11 -21.88
N VAL A 23 -5.24 -0.41 -21.82
CA VAL A 23 -4.48 -0.53 -20.55
C VAL A 23 -4.19 0.85 -19.95
N ARG A 24 -3.97 1.86 -20.78
CA ARG A 24 -3.62 3.23 -20.36
C ARG A 24 -4.82 4.13 -20.08
N LEU A 25 -5.97 3.81 -20.67
CA LEU A 25 -7.21 4.56 -20.46
C LEU A 25 -7.62 4.66 -18.97
N PRO A 26 -7.69 3.57 -18.19
CA PRO A 26 -8.01 3.66 -16.76
C PRO A 26 -7.02 4.50 -15.98
N VAL A 27 -5.73 4.45 -16.35
CA VAL A 27 -4.70 5.28 -15.70
C VAL A 27 -4.97 6.76 -15.96
N LEU A 28 -5.25 7.17 -17.21
CA LEU A 28 -5.59 8.55 -17.52
C LEU A 28 -6.87 8.99 -16.81
N MET A 29 -7.93 8.18 -16.82
CA MET A 29 -9.20 8.50 -16.14
C MET A 29 -8.99 8.71 -14.64
N THR A 30 -8.16 7.86 -14.02
CA THR A 30 -7.82 7.97 -12.61
C THR A 30 -6.97 9.22 -12.32
N LEU A 31 -6.00 9.54 -13.17
CA LEU A 31 -5.21 10.77 -13.08
C LEU A 31 -6.09 12.03 -13.18
N LEU A 32 -7.08 12.04 -14.06
CA LEU A 32 -7.92 13.21 -14.31
C LEU A 32 -9.03 13.38 -13.26
N PHE A 33 -9.72 12.30 -12.90
CA PHE A 33 -10.96 12.39 -12.13
C PHE A 33 -10.93 11.62 -10.81
N GLY A 34 -9.87 10.82 -10.56
CA GLY A 34 -9.82 9.91 -9.41
C GLY A 34 -10.78 8.72 -9.54
N GLY A 35 -10.74 7.80 -8.61
CA GLY A 35 -11.51 6.57 -8.67
C GLY A 35 -10.90 5.56 -9.67
N HIS A 36 -11.67 4.54 -10.05
CA HIS A 36 -11.28 3.55 -11.08
C HIS A 36 -9.98 2.76 -10.80
N TYR A 37 -9.49 2.75 -9.55
CA TYR A 37 -8.29 1.98 -9.20
C TYR A 37 -8.42 0.49 -9.52
N SER A 38 -9.62 -0.07 -9.41
CA SER A 38 -9.91 -1.47 -9.73
C SER A 38 -9.72 -1.83 -11.21
N GLU A 39 -9.73 -0.84 -12.10
CA GLU A 39 -9.56 -1.02 -13.53
C GLU A 39 -8.10 -0.91 -13.97
N ILE A 40 -7.23 -0.33 -13.13
CA ILE A 40 -5.80 -0.21 -13.39
C ILE A 40 -5.14 -1.56 -13.10
N PRO A 41 -4.30 -2.09 -14.03
CA PRO A 41 -3.51 -3.28 -13.76
C PRO A 41 -2.67 -3.14 -12.48
N LYS A 42 -2.72 -4.14 -11.60
CA LYS A 42 -2.06 -4.10 -10.30
C LYS A 42 -0.55 -3.83 -10.39
N TYR A 43 0.13 -4.34 -11.43
CA TYR A 43 1.56 -4.07 -11.64
C TYR A 43 1.88 -2.58 -11.85
N ILE A 44 0.93 -1.81 -12.42
CA ILE A 44 1.07 -0.35 -12.56
C ILE A 44 0.92 0.30 -11.18
N ILE A 45 -0.14 -0.03 -10.44
CA ILE A 45 -0.36 0.50 -9.08
C ILE A 45 0.87 0.19 -8.20
N HIS A 46 1.34 -1.06 -8.25
CA HIS A 46 2.54 -1.48 -7.54
C HIS A 46 3.77 -0.65 -7.92
N SER A 47 4.02 -0.42 -9.21
CA SER A 47 5.16 0.40 -9.65
C SER A 47 5.10 1.83 -9.11
N PHE A 48 3.90 2.44 -9.04
CA PHE A 48 3.69 3.76 -8.48
C PHE A 48 3.87 3.80 -6.95
N SER A 49 3.46 2.73 -6.27
CA SER A 49 3.67 2.57 -4.83
C SER A 49 5.14 2.48 -4.48
N VAL A 50 5.87 1.58 -5.13
CA VAL A 50 7.31 1.33 -4.93
C VAL A 50 8.17 2.56 -5.21
N THR A 51 7.79 3.38 -6.19
CA THR A 51 8.49 4.63 -6.52
C THR A 51 8.01 5.84 -5.71
N GLY A 52 6.97 5.68 -4.86
CA GLY A 52 6.45 6.72 -3.97
C GLY A 52 5.62 7.81 -4.64
N ILE A 53 5.24 7.62 -5.90
CA ILE A 53 4.42 8.58 -6.66
C ILE A 53 2.94 8.17 -6.77
N ILE A 54 2.50 7.17 -5.99
CA ILE A 54 1.11 6.69 -5.99
C ILE A 54 0.09 7.79 -5.70
N HIS A 55 0.50 8.81 -4.93
CA HIS A 55 -0.34 9.97 -4.61
C HIS A 55 -0.78 10.78 -5.84
N ILE A 56 -0.10 10.62 -6.99
CA ILE A 56 -0.46 11.28 -8.25
C ILE A 56 -1.63 10.59 -8.93
N LEU A 57 -1.78 9.27 -8.75
CA LEU A 57 -2.95 8.54 -9.25
C LEU A 57 -4.26 9.01 -8.58
N SER A 58 -4.18 9.62 -7.39
CA SER A 58 -5.32 10.35 -6.82
C SER A 58 -5.26 11.80 -7.27
N VAL A 59 -6.44 12.41 -7.47
CA VAL A 59 -6.49 13.85 -7.78
C VAL A 59 -5.87 14.63 -6.63
N SER A 60 -4.76 15.31 -6.92
CA SER A 60 -3.93 15.99 -5.94
C SER A 60 -4.11 17.52 -5.97
N GLY A 61 -3.56 18.19 -4.97
CA GLY A 61 -3.54 19.65 -4.93
C GLY A 61 -2.80 20.30 -6.10
N SER A 62 -1.82 19.60 -6.72
CA SER A 62 -1.11 20.07 -7.90
C SER A 62 -2.03 20.22 -9.12
N HIS A 63 -3.02 19.33 -9.31
CA HIS A 63 -4.02 19.42 -10.36
C HIS A 63 -4.81 20.74 -10.27
N ILE A 64 -5.24 21.09 -9.05
CA ILE A 64 -5.95 22.36 -8.80
C ILE A 64 -5.05 23.56 -9.09
N ALA A 65 -3.78 23.50 -8.67
CA ALA A 65 -2.82 24.58 -8.94
C ALA A 65 -2.55 24.75 -10.45
N LEU A 66 -2.41 23.64 -11.19
CA LEU A 66 -2.27 23.64 -12.65
C LEU A 66 -3.50 24.24 -13.34
N LEU A 67 -4.71 23.87 -12.91
CA LEU A 67 -5.96 24.43 -13.43
C LEU A 67 -6.07 25.94 -13.17
N PHE A 68 -5.81 26.40 -11.96
CA PHE A 68 -5.79 27.83 -11.66
C PHE A 68 -4.74 28.57 -12.50
N GLY A 69 -3.52 28.01 -12.60
CA GLY A 69 -2.42 28.57 -13.38
C GLY A 69 -2.78 28.68 -14.87
N PHE A 70 -3.36 27.62 -15.42
CA PHE A 70 -3.80 27.59 -16.82
C PHE A 70 -4.89 28.62 -17.10
N LEU A 71 -5.93 28.67 -16.27
CA LEU A 71 -7.04 29.63 -16.45
C LEU A 71 -6.57 31.08 -16.26
N TYR A 72 -5.66 31.32 -15.32
CA TYR A 72 -5.05 32.63 -15.12
C TYR A 72 -4.21 33.04 -16.34
N PHE A 73 -3.39 32.12 -16.89
CA PHE A 73 -2.60 32.35 -18.11
C PHE A 73 -3.50 32.67 -19.30
N LEU A 74 -4.57 31.89 -19.49
CA LEU A 74 -5.56 32.10 -20.56
C LEU A 74 -6.25 33.44 -20.42
N GLY A 75 -6.69 33.83 -19.22
CA GLY A 75 -7.29 35.13 -18.95
C GLY A 75 -6.35 36.29 -19.27
N LYS A 76 -5.08 36.17 -18.86
CA LYS A 76 -4.04 37.15 -19.18
C LYS A 76 -3.78 37.26 -20.70
N TRP A 77 -3.73 36.11 -21.39
CA TRP A 77 -3.55 36.05 -22.84
C TRP A 77 -4.72 36.71 -23.59
N LEU A 78 -5.94 36.58 -23.08
CA LEU A 78 -7.15 37.24 -23.61
C LEU A 78 -7.26 38.71 -23.18
N GLY A 79 -6.28 39.27 -22.46
CA GLY A 79 -6.32 40.64 -21.96
C GLY A 79 -7.33 40.92 -20.85
N LEU A 80 -7.86 39.88 -20.23
CA LEU A 80 -8.84 40.01 -19.16
C LEU A 80 -8.20 40.48 -17.84
N SER A 81 -8.90 41.32 -17.10
CA SER A 81 -8.45 41.72 -15.78
C SER A 81 -8.49 40.53 -14.81
N MET A 82 -7.62 40.54 -13.80
CA MET A 82 -7.58 39.48 -12.78
C MET A 82 -8.95 39.23 -12.13
N LYS A 83 -9.71 40.29 -11.85
CA LYS A 83 -11.04 40.18 -11.25
C LYS A 83 -12.04 39.42 -12.13
N VAL A 84 -11.95 39.59 -13.46
CA VAL A 84 -12.82 38.92 -14.43
C VAL A 84 -12.39 37.45 -14.61
N THR A 85 -11.10 37.15 -14.58
CA THR A 85 -10.57 35.79 -14.77
C THR A 85 -10.83 34.89 -13.56
N VAL A 86 -10.89 35.46 -12.36
CA VAL A 86 -11.04 34.73 -11.10
C VAL A 86 -12.38 34.01 -10.98
N VAL A 87 -13.48 34.66 -11.36
CA VAL A 87 -14.83 34.07 -11.20
C VAL A 87 -14.97 32.77 -12.01
N PRO A 88 -14.67 32.74 -13.33
CA PRO A 88 -14.70 31.49 -14.10
C PRO A 88 -13.68 30.47 -13.61
N ALA A 89 -12.51 30.89 -13.09
CA ALA A 89 -11.54 29.95 -12.53
C ALA A 89 -12.04 29.26 -11.27
N VAL A 90 -12.66 29.99 -10.35
CA VAL A 90 -13.28 29.41 -9.15
C VAL A 90 -14.43 28.46 -9.53
N LEU A 91 -15.30 28.88 -10.45
CA LEU A 91 -16.40 28.03 -10.90
C LEU A 91 -15.90 26.73 -11.53
N PHE A 92 -14.89 26.83 -12.38
CA PHE A 92 -14.28 25.66 -13.02
C PHE A 92 -13.66 24.70 -12.00
N VAL A 93 -12.95 25.22 -10.99
CA VAL A 93 -12.38 24.39 -9.91
C VAL A 93 -13.47 23.72 -9.08
N LEU A 94 -14.58 24.39 -8.82
CA LEU A 94 -15.73 23.77 -8.11
C LEU A 94 -16.37 22.65 -8.92
N VAL A 95 -16.54 22.86 -10.24
CA VAL A 95 -17.04 21.83 -11.17
C VAL A 95 -16.07 20.63 -11.19
N TYR A 96 -14.76 20.90 -11.29
CA TYR A 96 -13.75 19.87 -11.26
C TYR A 96 -13.70 19.11 -9.93
N ALA A 97 -13.84 19.82 -8.79
CA ALA A 97 -13.95 19.19 -7.47
C ALA A 97 -15.18 18.28 -7.36
N ALA A 98 -16.31 18.68 -7.95
CA ALA A 98 -17.50 17.84 -8.03
C ALA A 98 -17.27 16.60 -8.92
N MET A 99 -16.57 16.76 -10.05
CA MET A 99 -16.19 15.64 -10.92
C MET A 99 -15.21 14.68 -10.27
N SER A 100 -14.30 15.16 -9.41
CA SER A 100 -13.35 14.32 -8.67
C SER A 100 -13.91 13.69 -7.40
N GLY A 101 -15.19 13.94 -7.06
CA GLY A 101 -15.86 13.35 -5.90
C GLY A 101 -15.52 14.00 -4.56
N PHE A 102 -15.05 15.25 -4.55
CA PHE A 102 -14.72 16.02 -3.34
C PHE A 102 -13.74 15.32 -2.39
N VAL A 103 -12.72 14.62 -2.95
CA VAL A 103 -11.69 14.00 -2.11
C VAL A 103 -10.92 15.05 -1.29
N PRO A 104 -10.47 14.73 -0.05
CA PRO A 104 -9.86 15.70 0.87
C PRO A 104 -8.74 16.57 0.28
N PRO A 105 -7.77 16.03 -0.51
CA PRO A 105 -6.74 16.86 -1.14
C PRO A 105 -7.29 17.94 -2.09
N VAL A 106 -8.36 17.61 -2.83
CA VAL A 106 -9.02 18.54 -3.76
C VAL A 106 -9.75 19.62 -3.00
N ILE A 107 -10.53 19.27 -1.96
CA ILE A 107 -11.23 20.23 -1.10
C ILE A 107 -10.22 21.20 -0.49
N ARG A 108 -9.13 20.71 0.08
CA ARG A 108 -8.09 21.55 0.67
C ARG A 108 -7.50 22.53 -0.35
N ALA A 109 -7.08 22.03 -1.51
CA ALA A 109 -6.46 22.88 -2.53
C ALA A 109 -7.44 23.91 -3.10
N SER A 110 -8.69 23.52 -3.30
CA SER A 110 -9.75 24.42 -3.73
C SER A 110 -10.02 25.54 -2.70
N LEU A 111 -10.14 25.19 -1.41
CA LEU A 111 -10.30 26.15 -0.34
C LEU A 111 -9.10 27.10 -0.23
N MET A 112 -7.88 26.58 -0.28
CA MET A 112 -6.67 27.42 -0.26
C MET A 112 -6.64 28.37 -1.46
N GLY A 113 -6.95 27.86 -2.67
CA GLY A 113 -7.02 28.68 -3.87
C GLY A 113 -8.07 29.79 -3.77
N ILE A 114 -9.28 29.47 -3.35
CA ILE A 114 -10.37 30.43 -3.15
C ILE A 114 -9.98 31.48 -2.09
N LEU A 115 -9.45 31.05 -0.94
CA LEU A 115 -9.00 31.95 0.11
C LEU A 115 -7.84 32.85 -0.35
N ALA A 116 -6.90 32.33 -1.15
CA ALA A 116 -5.83 33.12 -1.74
C ALA A 116 -6.37 34.22 -2.64
N VAL A 117 -7.33 33.88 -3.49
CA VAL A 117 -7.99 34.82 -4.39
C VAL A 117 -8.76 35.89 -3.63
N ILE A 118 -9.62 35.50 -2.67
CA ILE A 118 -10.34 36.45 -1.83
C ILE A 118 -9.37 37.45 -1.18
N GLY A 119 -8.17 37.00 -0.79
CA GLY A 119 -7.19 37.84 -0.19
C GLY A 119 -6.54 38.85 -1.10
N VAL A 120 -6.26 38.43 -2.31
CA VAL A 120 -5.78 39.37 -3.33
C VAL A 120 -6.85 40.43 -3.59
N LEU A 121 -8.13 40.04 -3.67
CA LEU A 121 -9.22 40.97 -3.88
C LEU A 121 -9.41 41.95 -2.71
N LEU A 122 -9.11 41.53 -1.48
CA LEU A 122 -9.20 42.33 -0.28
C LEU A 122 -7.91 43.10 0.05
N GLU A 123 -6.90 43.01 -0.82
CA GLU A 123 -5.57 43.66 -0.65
C GLU A 123 -4.87 43.32 0.68
N ARG A 124 -5.17 42.16 1.26
CA ARG A 124 -4.58 41.72 2.53
C ARG A 124 -3.38 40.81 2.28
N GLY A 125 -2.23 41.14 2.89
CA GLY A 125 -1.03 40.29 2.87
C GLY A 125 -1.30 38.94 3.52
N ARG A 126 -0.76 37.83 2.93
CA ARG A 126 -1.02 36.47 3.40
C ARG A 126 0.21 35.63 3.39
N THR A 127 0.35 34.85 4.43
CA THR A 127 1.29 33.73 4.44
C THR A 127 0.55 32.47 3.99
N ALA A 128 1.20 31.65 3.16
CA ALA A 128 0.63 30.39 2.69
C ALA A 128 0.30 29.44 3.86
N LEU A 129 1.03 29.57 4.97
CA LEU A 129 0.77 28.80 6.19
C LEU A 129 -0.58 29.18 6.85
N ASN A 130 -0.95 30.46 6.86
CA ASN A 130 -2.24 30.91 7.37
C ASN A 130 -3.40 30.42 6.48
N LEU A 131 -3.17 30.36 5.15
CA LEU A 131 -4.17 29.82 4.22
C LEU A 131 -4.36 28.31 4.44
N LEU A 132 -3.26 27.58 4.66
CA LEU A 132 -3.34 26.15 5.01
C LEU A 132 -4.10 25.95 6.32
N GLY A 133 -3.77 26.71 7.37
CA GLY A 133 -4.47 26.63 8.66
C GLY A 133 -5.96 26.93 8.55
N ALA A 134 -6.33 27.96 7.79
CA ALA A 134 -7.74 28.32 7.56
C ALA A 134 -8.49 27.23 6.77
N ALA A 135 -7.86 26.64 5.75
CA ALA A 135 -8.43 25.53 4.98
C ALA A 135 -8.64 24.29 5.86
N VAL A 136 -7.65 23.92 6.66
CA VAL A 136 -7.72 22.79 7.61
C VAL A 136 -8.83 23.02 8.63
N ALA A 137 -8.88 24.20 9.24
CA ALA A 137 -9.95 24.55 10.20
C ALA A 137 -11.34 24.47 9.55
N GLY A 138 -11.51 25.01 8.33
CA GLY A 138 -12.77 24.93 7.59
C GLY A 138 -13.19 23.50 7.28
N MET A 139 -12.25 22.64 6.87
CA MET A 139 -12.52 21.22 6.60
C MET A 139 -12.93 20.46 7.86
N LEU A 140 -12.23 20.66 8.99
CA LEU A 140 -12.55 20.00 10.25
C LEU A 140 -13.85 20.51 10.90
N LEU A 141 -14.21 21.78 10.70
CA LEU A 141 -15.51 22.31 11.10
C LEU A 141 -16.65 21.71 10.27
N TRP A 142 -16.40 21.44 8.98
CA TRP A 142 -17.37 20.78 8.10
C TRP A 142 -17.55 19.30 8.46
N ASN A 143 -16.44 18.58 8.59
CA ASN A 143 -16.44 17.16 8.93
C ASN A 143 -15.21 16.82 9.79
N PRO A 144 -15.36 16.66 11.11
CA PRO A 144 -14.24 16.35 12.01
C PRO A 144 -13.61 14.98 11.72
N TYR A 145 -14.32 14.04 11.07
CA TYR A 145 -13.78 12.72 10.70
C TYR A 145 -12.66 12.79 9.66
N PHE A 146 -12.50 13.91 8.96
CA PHE A 146 -11.33 14.10 8.09
C PHE A 146 -10.00 13.97 8.84
N LEU A 147 -9.97 14.22 10.15
CA LEU A 147 -8.76 14.03 10.96
C LEU A 147 -8.22 12.61 10.87
N PHE A 148 -9.08 11.62 10.71
CA PHE A 148 -8.75 10.19 10.62
C PHE A 148 -8.58 9.70 9.17
N ASP A 149 -8.83 10.54 8.18
CA ASP A 149 -8.63 10.21 6.77
C ASP A 149 -7.15 10.34 6.40
N ILE A 150 -6.56 9.24 5.92
CA ILE A 150 -5.13 9.17 5.55
C ILE A 150 -4.82 10.19 4.43
N SER A 151 -5.72 10.37 3.46
CA SER A 151 -5.52 11.32 2.36
C SER A 151 -5.49 12.77 2.86
N PHE A 152 -6.32 13.09 3.85
CA PHE A 152 -6.28 14.38 4.52
C PHE A 152 -4.96 14.59 5.27
N GLN A 153 -4.56 13.62 6.10
CA GLN A 153 -3.31 13.69 6.87
C GLN A 153 -2.09 13.87 5.96
N LEU A 154 -1.95 13.02 4.94
CA LEU A 154 -0.84 13.10 3.98
C LEU A 154 -0.82 14.44 3.25
N SER A 155 -1.98 14.92 2.81
CA SER A 155 -2.10 16.16 2.06
C SER A 155 -1.76 17.40 2.89
N VAL A 156 -2.22 17.46 4.14
CA VAL A 156 -1.93 18.56 5.07
C VAL A 156 -0.46 18.53 5.48
N CYS A 157 0.06 17.36 5.88
CA CYS A 157 1.46 17.20 6.27
C CYS A 157 2.42 17.50 5.13
N ALA A 158 2.16 17.03 3.90
CA ALA A 158 2.99 17.35 2.75
C ALA A 158 3.04 18.86 2.50
N SER A 159 1.88 19.54 2.53
CA SER A 159 1.82 20.99 2.33
C SER A 159 2.53 21.78 3.43
N ALA A 160 2.33 21.40 4.70
CA ALA A 160 3.03 21.99 5.82
C ALA A 160 4.55 21.74 5.72
N GLY A 161 4.95 20.52 5.34
CA GLY A 161 6.35 20.16 5.11
C GLY A 161 7.02 21.04 4.06
N ILE A 162 6.37 21.23 2.90
CA ILE A 162 6.86 22.14 1.85
C ILE A 162 7.00 23.56 2.38
N LEU A 163 5.97 24.09 3.04
CA LEU A 163 5.98 25.47 3.54
C LEU A 163 7.04 25.74 4.62
N LEU A 164 7.37 24.73 5.43
CA LEU A 164 8.32 24.86 6.53
C LEU A 164 9.76 24.53 6.13
N PHE A 165 9.95 23.54 5.24
CA PHE A 165 11.28 22.95 5.01
C PHE A 165 11.84 23.19 3.61
N TYR A 166 11.06 23.64 2.62
CA TYR A 166 11.57 23.85 1.26
C TYR A 166 12.76 24.83 1.20
N GLU A 167 12.60 26.04 1.75
CA GLU A 167 13.67 27.05 1.71
C GLU A 167 14.94 26.63 2.47
N PRO A 168 14.88 26.09 3.70
CA PRO A 168 16.04 25.56 4.38
C PRO A 168 16.78 24.48 3.59
N LEU A 169 16.02 23.53 3.00
CA LEU A 169 16.60 22.45 2.21
C LEU A 169 17.23 22.95 0.93
N ARG A 170 16.54 23.84 0.20
CA ARG A 170 17.05 24.47 -1.02
C ARG A 170 18.38 25.18 -0.77
N HIS A 171 18.48 25.97 0.31
CA HIS A 171 19.72 26.62 0.70
C HIS A 171 20.82 25.64 1.11
N ALA A 172 20.47 24.56 1.82
CA ALA A 172 21.43 23.54 2.22
C ALA A 172 22.01 22.79 1.00
N LEU A 173 21.14 22.39 0.05
CA LEU A 173 21.55 21.72 -1.18
C LEU A 173 22.35 22.63 -2.12
N ALA A 174 21.97 23.90 -2.24
CA ALA A 174 22.69 24.88 -3.06
C ALA A 174 24.14 25.12 -2.59
N ARG A 175 24.42 24.96 -1.28
CA ARG A 175 25.79 25.06 -0.74
C ARG A 175 26.71 23.90 -1.13
N LEU A 176 26.16 22.76 -1.59
CA LEU A 176 26.94 21.64 -2.14
C LEU A 176 27.60 21.96 -3.50
N GLY A 177 27.22 23.06 -4.14
CA GLY A 177 27.95 23.77 -5.21
C GLY A 177 28.07 23.06 -6.56
N LYS A 178 27.61 21.82 -6.72
CA LYS A 178 27.78 21.01 -7.94
C LYS A 178 26.47 20.62 -8.63
N ILE A 179 25.33 20.98 -8.04
CA ILE A 179 24.00 20.54 -8.52
C ILE A 179 23.33 21.69 -9.28
N PRO A 180 22.81 21.46 -10.51
CA PRO A 180 22.05 22.47 -11.23
C PRO A 180 20.86 23.00 -10.39
N PRO A 181 20.58 24.32 -10.42
CA PRO A 181 19.54 24.93 -9.57
C PRO A 181 18.17 24.26 -9.66
N ARG A 182 17.74 23.88 -10.87
CA ARG A 182 16.45 23.20 -11.08
C ARG A 182 16.37 21.82 -10.41
N ILE A 183 17.47 21.05 -10.44
CA ILE A 183 17.54 19.75 -9.78
C ILE A 183 17.57 19.95 -8.25
N CYS A 184 18.31 20.94 -7.78
CA CYS A 184 18.36 21.31 -6.36
C CYS A 184 16.96 21.68 -5.83
N GLU A 185 16.20 22.49 -6.57
CA GLU A 185 14.83 22.89 -6.24
C GLU A 185 13.89 21.69 -6.20
N GLY A 186 13.94 20.80 -7.18
CA GLY A 186 13.12 19.58 -7.23
C GLY A 186 13.45 18.61 -6.10
N CYS A 187 14.73 18.39 -5.79
CA CYS A 187 15.16 17.59 -4.65
C CYS A 187 14.70 18.19 -3.32
N ALA A 188 14.84 19.52 -3.16
CA ALA A 188 14.38 20.22 -1.97
C ALA A 188 12.89 20.12 -1.78
N LEU A 189 12.11 20.26 -2.86
CA LEU A 189 10.65 20.16 -2.85
C LEU A 189 10.19 18.76 -2.46
N SER A 190 10.72 17.73 -3.13
CA SER A 190 10.38 16.33 -2.85
C SER A 190 10.73 15.94 -1.42
N THR A 191 11.92 16.31 -0.95
CA THR A 191 12.35 16.01 0.43
C THR A 191 11.53 16.78 1.46
N ALA A 192 11.22 18.06 1.23
CA ALA A 192 10.41 18.88 2.14
C ALA A 192 9.02 18.29 2.34
N ALA A 193 8.38 17.80 1.27
CA ALA A 193 7.09 17.13 1.35
C ALA A 193 7.14 15.88 2.24
N GLN A 194 8.23 15.11 2.16
CA GLN A 194 8.37 13.85 2.90
C GLN A 194 8.64 14.03 4.40
N VAL A 195 9.26 15.14 4.84
CA VAL A 195 9.63 15.33 6.26
C VAL A 195 8.46 15.11 7.22
N LEU A 196 7.29 15.68 6.94
CA LEU A 196 6.13 15.51 7.82
C LEU A 196 5.25 14.31 7.47
N VAL A 197 5.37 13.78 6.27
CA VAL A 197 4.58 12.66 5.77
C VAL A 197 5.17 11.31 6.18
N LEU A 198 6.49 11.26 6.39
CA LEU A 198 7.25 10.04 6.65
C LEU A 198 6.66 9.15 7.76
N PRO A 199 6.35 9.65 8.98
CA PRO A 199 5.79 8.79 10.03
C PRO A 199 4.42 8.19 9.64
N ILE A 200 3.60 8.96 8.92
CA ILE A 200 2.27 8.52 8.47
C ILE A 200 2.41 7.42 7.43
N ILE A 201 3.37 7.55 6.48
CA ILE A 201 3.64 6.52 5.47
C ILE A 201 4.11 5.24 6.15
N LEU A 202 5.08 5.33 7.07
CA LEU A 202 5.62 4.15 7.73
C LEU A 202 4.59 3.46 8.63
N TYR A 203 3.75 4.22 9.32
CA TYR A 203 2.69 3.68 10.16
C TYR A 203 1.59 2.96 9.36
N ASN A 204 1.17 3.50 8.20
CA ASN A 204 0.05 2.97 7.44
C ASN A 204 0.46 2.01 6.31
N PHE A 205 1.63 2.21 5.71
CA PHE A 205 2.05 1.46 4.51
C PHE A 205 3.27 0.57 4.75
N HIS A 206 3.92 0.67 5.91
CA HIS A 206 5.08 -0.14 6.33
C HIS A 206 6.22 -0.20 5.31
N SER A 207 6.24 0.73 4.38
CA SER A 207 7.23 0.80 3.30
C SER A 207 7.64 2.24 3.01
N PHE A 208 8.91 2.43 2.62
CA PHE A 208 9.43 3.72 2.22
C PHE A 208 10.09 3.62 0.84
N PRO A 209 9.65 4.41 -0.15
CA PRO A 209 10.21 4.42 -1.49
C PRO A 209 11.59 5.09 -1.51
N LEU A 210 12.66 4.35 -1.82
CA LEU A 210 14.01 4.92 -1.88
C LEU A 210 14.22 5.83 -3.10
N TYR A 211 13.59 5.52 -4.21
CA TYR A 211 13.74 6.27 -5.46
C TYR A 211 12.67 7.36 -5.66
N PHE A 212 12.04 7.86 -4.58
CA PHE A 212 11.02 8.90 -4.69
C PHE A 212 11.57 10.22 -5.31
N ILE A 213 12.83 10.57 -5.09
CA ILE A 213 13.44 11.77 -5.67
C ILE A 213 13.54 11.66 -7.19
N PRO A 214 14.25 10.67 -7.79
CA PRO A 214 14.30 10.53 -9.24
C PRO A 214 12.92 10.30 -9.86
N ALA A 215 12.01 9.57 -9.21
CA ALA A 215 10.65 9.40 -9.69
C ALA A 215 9.89 10.76 -9.77
N ASN A 216 9.97 11.58 -8.73
CA ASN A 216 9.38 12.91 -8.73
C ASN A 216 10.03 13.87 -9.76
N LEU A 217 11.35 13.80 -9.97
CA LEU A 217 12.03 14.67 -10.91
C LEU A 217 11.75 14.31 -12.38
N ILE A 218 11.58 13.04 -12.70
CA ILE A 218 11.52 12.55 -14.08
C ILE A 218 10.09 12.17 -14.48
N VAL A 219 9.41 11.36 -13.65
CA VAL A 219 8.09 10.81 -14.02
C VAL A 219 6.98 11.83 -13.80
N VAL A 220 7.02 12.56 -12.67
CA VAL A 220 5.95 13.52 -12.33
C VAL A 220 5.78 14.62 -13.39
N PRO A 221 6.84 15.28 -13.92
CA PRO A 221 6.68 16.27 -14.99
C PRO A 221 6.03 15.69 -16.25
N LEU A 222 6.31 14.43 -16.60
CA LEU A 222 5.64 13.77 -17.73
C LEU A 222 4.15 13.58 -17.46
N LEU A 223 3.80 13.14 -16.23
CA LEU A 223 2.40 12.98 -15.84
C LEU A 223 1.64 14.31 -15.78
N GLU A 224 2.31 15.41 -15.42
CA GLU A 224 1.71 16.75 -15.48
C GLU A 224 1.32 17.14 -16.90
N TRP A 225 2.16 16.84 -17.91
CA TRP A 225 1.80 17.02 -19.32
C TRP A 225 0.64 16.13 -19.75
N VAL A 226 0.57 14.90 -19.24
CA VAL A 226 -0.58 13.99 -19.47
C VAL A 226 -1.86 14.57 -18.90
N ILE A 227 -1.82 15.11 -17.69
CA ILE A 227 -2.97 15.74 -17.03
C ILE A 227 -3.44 16.97 -17.80
N ILE A 228 -2.51 17.87 -18.17
CA ILE A 228 -2.83 19.07 -18.95
C ILE A 228 -3.43 18.67 -20.31
N GLY A 229 -2.79 17.74 -21.01
CA GLY A 229 -3.25 17.24 -22.31
C GLY A 229 -4.62 16.58 -22.22
N GLY A 230 -4.84 15.71 -21.22
CA GLY A 230 -6.12 15.06 -20.99
C GLY A 230 -7.26 16.04 -20.67
N LEU A 231 -7.00 17.06 -19.83
CA LEU A 231 -7.98 18.11 -19.53
C LEU A 231 -8.28 18.99 -20.74
N LEU A 232 -7.26 19.35 -21.53
CA LEU A 232 -7.44 20.10 -22.78
C LEU A 232 -8.21 19.28 -23.82
N ALA A 233 -7.91 17.98 -23.95
CA ALA A 233 -8.67 17.07 -24.80
C ALA A 233 -10.12 16.95 -24.36
N ALA A 234 -10.36 16.81 -23.05
CA ALA A 234 -11.73 16.78 -22.48
C ALA A 234 -12.48 18.08 -22.80
N LEU A 235 -11.86 19.23 -22.62
CA LEU A 235 -12.49 20.53 -22.91
C LEU A 235 -12.73 20.74 -24.41
N SER A 236 -11.75 20.42 -25.25
CA SER A 236 -11.85 20.57 -26.71
C SER A 236 -12.77 19.55 -27.38
N SER A 237 -13.08 18.42 -26.72
CA SER A 237 -14.01 17.41 -27.24
C SER A 237 -15.43 17.93 -27.47
N PHE A 238 -15.82 19.00 -26.75
CA PHE A 238 -17.11 19.67 -26.92
C PHE A 238 -17.17 20.62 -28.11
N LEU A 239 -16.02 21.03 -28.65
CA LEU A 239 -15.94 22.02 -29.73
C LEU A 239 -15.37 21.42 -31.02
N LEU A 240 -14.27 20.70 -30.97
CA LEU A 240 -13.50 20.22 -32.11
C LEU A 240 -12.94 18.81 -31.84
N MET A 241 -13.72 17.76 -32.17
CA MET A 241 -13.32 16.37 -31.97
C MET A 241 -11.95 15.97 -32.56
N PRO A 242 -11.58 16.38 -33.83
CA PRO A 242 -10.30 16.00 -34.38
C PRO A 242 -9.11 16.58 -33.60
N LEU A 243 -9.24 17.85 -33.13
CA LEU A 243 -8.23 18.51 -32.33
C LEU A 243 -8.07 17.81 -30.98
N ALA A 244 -9.18 17.46 -30.34
CA ALA A 244 -9.20 16.73 -29.07
C ALA A 244 -8.53 15.36 -29.21
N GLY A 245 -8.77 14.63 -30.30
CA GLY A 245 -8.12 13.37 -30.61
C GLY A 245 -6.60 13.49 -30.76
N GLY A 246 -6.12 14.52 -31.47
CA GLY A 246 -4.68 14.79 -31.62
C GLY A 246 -3.98 15.13 -30.30
N ILE A 247 -4.63 15.97 -29.46
CA ILE A 247 -4.12 16.29 -28.10
C ILE A 247 -4.07 15.03 -27.23
N LEU A 248 -5.08 14.19 -27.32
CA LEU A 248 -5.17 12.97 -26.54
C LEU A 248 -4.09 11.94 -26.93
N GLN A 249 -3.80 11.78 -28.23
CA GLN A 249 -2.72 10.93 -28.70
C GLN A 249 -1.35 11.41 -28.20
N PHE A 250 -1.14 12.72 -28.17
CA PHE A 250 0.07 13.31 -27.58
C PHE A 250 0.16 13.00 -26.08
N ALA A 251 -0.92 13.17 -25.33
CA ALA A 251 -0.99 12.82 -23.91
C ALA A 251 -0.75 11.32 -23.69
N ASP A 252 -1.29 10.44 -24.54
CA ASP A 252 -1.09 9.00 -24.48
C ASP A 252 0.38 8.59 -24.68
N TYR A 253 1.10 9.27 -25.58
CA TYR A 253 2.54 9.05 -25.76
C TYR A 253 3.34 9.41 -24.50
N PHE A 254 3.03 10.55 -23.86
CA PHE A 254 3.67 10.94 -22.60
C PHE A 254 3.32 9.98 -21.47
N LEU A 255 2.08 9.49 -21.42
CA LEU A 255 1.67 8.49 -20.45
C LEU A 255 2.43 7.17 -20.65
N TRP A 256 2.57 6.72 -21.91
CA TRP A 256 3.38 5.55 -22.23
C TRP A 256 4.83 5.72 -21.74
N ALA A 257 5.45 6.88 -22.03
CA ALA A 257 6.81 7.16 -21.60
C ALA A 257 6.93 7.19 -20.06
N ALA A 258 5.99 7.85 -19.37
CA ALA A 258 5.95 7.92 -17.91
C ALA A 258 5.82 6.52 -17.27
N LEU A 259 4.93 5.67 -17.80
CA LEU A 259 4.75 4.30 -17.29
C LEU A 259 6.00 3.44 -17.53
N ARG A 260 6.67 3.57 -18.68
CA ARG A 260 7.92 2.87 -18.97
C ARG A 260 9.05 3.28 -18.04
N LEU A 261 9.23 4.58 -17.83
CA LEU A 261 10.25 5.11 -16.92
C LEU A 261 9.97 4.73 -15.47
N ASN A 262 8.69 4.83 -15.05
CA ASN A 262 8.30 4.41 -13.71
C ASN A 262 8.53 2.91 -13.49
N GLY A 263 8.17 2.08 -14.46
CA GLY A 263 8.43 0.64 -14.45
C GLY A 263 9.93 0.31 -14.37
N PHE A 264 10.77 1.07 -15.07
CA PHE A 264 12.24 0.94 -14.97
C PHE A 264 12.73 1.31 -13.56
N ILE A 265 12.32 2.45 -13.00
CA ILE A 265 12.72 2.89 -11.65
C ILE A 265 12.24 1.88 -10.60
N SER A 266 11.03 1.38 -10.72
CA SER A 266 10.48 0.37 -9.79
C SER A 266 11.17 -0.99 -9.87
N SER A 267 11.84 -1.30 -10.98
CA SER A 267 12.60 -2.56 -11.15
C SER A 267 14.04 -2.48 -10.61
N LEU A 268 14.49 -1.32 -10.16
CA LEU A 268 15.82 -1.18 -9.55
C LEU A 268 15.88 -1.95 -8.22
N PRO A 269 17.07 -2.45 -7.83
CA PRO A 269 17.24 -3.16 -6.56
C PRO A 269 16.79 -2.29 -5.38
N GLU A 270 16.11 -2.90 -4.42
CA GLU A 270 15.64 -2.22 -3.19
C GLU A 270 14.84 -0.93 -3.46
N ALA A 271 14.00 -0.94 -4.50
CA ALA A 271 13.24 0.24 -4.90
C ALA A 271 12.27 0.73 -3.80
N SER A 272 11.79 -0.15 -2.96
CA SER A 272 11.10 0.16 -1.70
C SER A 272 11.78 -0.53 -0.54
N PHE A 273 11.90 0.20 0.53
CA PHE A 273 12.43 -0.25 1.79
C PHE A 273 11.26 -0.65 2.69
N GLU A 274 11.19 -1.91 3.08
CA GLU A 274 10.19 -2.36 4.04
C GLU A 274 10.64 -1.94 5.44
N ALA A 275 9.95 -0.99 6.01
CA ALA A 275 10.15 -0.60 7.40
C ALA A 275 9.17 -1.40 8.26
N GLY A 276 9.64 -1.93 9.37
CA GLY A 276 8.75 -2.47 10.41
C GLY A 276 7.73 -1.42 10.86
N SER A 277 6.66 -1.84 11.50
CA SER A 277 5.62 -0.94 11.98
C SER A 277 6.21 0.13 12.91
N LEU A 278 6.11 1.40 12.50
CA LEU A 278 6.49 2.51 13.37
C LEU A 278 5.50 2.56 14.54
N SER A 279 5.98 2.47 15.77
CA SER A 279 5.12 2.63 16.94
C SER A 279 4.62 4.08 17.05
N LEU A 280 3.44 4.26 17.64
CA LEU A 280 2.89 5.61 17.89
C LEU A 280 3.85 6.48 18.70
N ALA A 281 4.56 5.89 19.68
CA ALA A 281 5.54 6.59 20.49
C ALA A 281 6.71 7.13 19.67
N GLU A 282 7.24 6.35 18.73
CA GLU A 282 8.30 6.76 17.81
C GLU A 282 7.84 7.87 16.88
N GLY A 283 6.61 7.77 16.35
CA GLY A 283 5.99 8.84 15.55
C GLY A 283 5.85 10.15 16.32
N ILE A 284 5.41 10.10 17.58
CA ILE A 284 5.31 11.28 18.46
C ILE A 284 6.70 11.86 18.73
N LEU A 285 7.71 11.03 19.06
CA LEU A 285 9.09 11.48 19.27
C LEU A 285 9.67 12.16 18.03
N TYR A 286 9.39 11.61 16.84
CA TYR A 286 9.79 12.24 15.59
C TYR A 286 9.21 13.64 15.43
N TYR A 287 7.88 13.81 15.63
CA TYR A 287 7.22 15.12 15.52
C TYR A 287 7.69 16.10 16.59
N ILE A 288 7.98 15.64 17.82
CA ILE A 288 8.60 16.47 18.86
C ILE A 288 9.98 16.94 18.38
N GLY A 289 10.81 16.07 17.82
CA GLY A 289 12.11 16.42 17.26
C GLY A 289 12.00 17.47 16.16
N VAL A 290 11.05 17.30 15.23
CA VAL A 290 10.76 18.27 14.18
C VAL A 290 10.28 19.61 14.75
N ALA A 291 9.39 19.60 15.75
CA ALA A 291 8.91 20.81 16.41
C ALA A 291 10.07 21.57 17.10
N VAL A 292 10.90 20.88 17.90
CA VAL A 292 12.08 21.47 18.54
C VAL A 292 13.02 22.09 17.50
N PHE A 293 13.21 21.44 16.37
CA PHE A 293 13.98 21.96 15.25
C PHE A 293 13.37 23.27 14.70
N CYS A 294 12.06 23.34 14.51
CA CYS A 294 11.36 24.52 14.00
C CYS A 294 11.44 25.73 14.97
N PHE A 295 11.45 25.51 16.27
CA PHE A 295 11.48 26.57 17.28
C PHE A 295 12.86 27.20 17.50
N LYS A 296 13.98 26.61 17.03
CA LYS A 296 15.32 27.22 17.16
C LYS A 296 15.50 28.45 16.25
N ARG A 297 15.82 29.60 16.88
CA ARG A 297 15.73 30.97 16.33
C ARG A 297 16.82 31.40 15.33
N LYS A 298 17.92 30.63 15.07
CA LYS A 298 19.02 31.00 14.16
C LYS A 298 19.03 30.14 12.89
N TRP A 299 18.62 30.75 11.77
CA TRP A 299 18.43 30.09 10.46
C TRP A 299 19.70 29.56 9.78
N GLU A 300 20.87 30.20 9.98
CA GLU A 300 22.08 29.82 9.25
C GLU A 300 22.62 28.41 9.59
N ARG A 301 22.39 27.93 10.82
CA ARG A 301 22.74 26.55 11.24
C ARG A 301 21.60 25.54 11.03
N LYS A 302 20.41 25.98 10.65
CA LYS A 302 19.22 25.11 10.54
C LYS A 302 19.36 24.08 9.43
N GLY A 303 20.01 24.41 8.28
CA GLY A 303 20.23 23.45 7.21
C GLY A 303 21.10 22.25 7.62
N GLN A 304 22.14 22.51 8.44
CA GLN A 304 23.01 21.45 8.95
C GLN A 304 22.29 20.58 9.99
N TYR A 305 21.48 21.19 10.86
CA TYR A 305 20.65 20.44 11.83
C TYR A 305 19.51 19.68 11.15
N LEU A 306 18.95 20.22 10.05
CA LEU A 306 17.94 19.50 9.26
C LEU A 306 18.54 18.27 8.60
N LEU A 307 19.73 18.41 8.00
CA LEU A 307 20.45 17.27 7.43
C LEU A 307 20.80 16.24 8.52
N ALA A 308 21.28 16.70 9.68
CA ALA A 308 21.52 15.83 10.83
C ALA A 308 20.24 15.17 11.35
N GLY A 309 19.12 15.89 11.37
CA GLY A 309 17.80 15.34 11.72
C GLY A 309 17.29 14.29 10.73
N ILE A 310 17.48 14.51 9.43
CA ILE A 310 17.15 13.54 8.37
C ILE A 310 18.05 12.30 8.49
N ILE A 311 19.36 12.48 8.72
CA ILE A 311 20.30 11.38 8.95
C ILE A 311 19.93 10.60 10.21
N PHE A 312 19.56 11.28 11.29
CA PHE A 312 19.13 10.66 12.54
C PHE A 312 17.80 9.91 12.39
N ALA A 313 16.82 10.50 11.67
CA ALA A 313 15.58 9.85 11.33
C ALA A 313 15.84 8.61 10.44
N GLY A 314 16.70 8.73 9.43
CA GLY A 314 17.15 7.61 8.61
C GLY A 314 17.85 6.51 9.43
N ALA A 315 18.67 6.88 10.40
CA ALA A 315 19.31 5.92 11.31
C ALA A 315 18.30 5.20 12.22
N ILE A 316 17.30 5.92 12.74
CA ILE A 316 16.19 5.30 13.50
C ILE A 316 15.42 4.32 12.63
N LEU A 317 15.12 4.69 11.38
CA LEU A 317 14.45 3.82 10.43
C LEU A 317 15.26 2.56 10.12
N LEU A 318 16.57 2.70 9.90
CA LEU A 318 17.46 1.56 9.69
C LEU A 318 17.55 0.67 10.93
N LEU A 319 17.52 1.23 12.13
CA LEU A 319 17.49 0.48 13.37
C LEU A 319 16.14 -0.23 13.59
N ALA A 320 15.02 0.44 13.28
CA ALA A 320 13.68 -0.14 13.35
C ALA A 320 13.54 -1.30 12.36
N GLU A 321 14.02 -1.15 11.12
CA GLU A 321 14.05 -2.24 10.15
C GLU A 321 14.94 -3.39 10.59
N TRP A 322 16.14 -3.08 11.10
CA TRP A 322 17.03 -4.12 11.62
C TRP A 322 16.41 -4.88 12.80
N ALA A 323 15.60 -4.21 13.63
CA ALA A 323 14.84 -4.84 14.70
C ALA A 323 13.67 -5.68 14.13
N ALA A 324 12.90 -5.15 13.19
CA ALA A 324 11.78 -5.83 12.53
C ALA A 324 12.22 -7.08 11.75
N ARG A 325 13.36 -7.03 11.07
CA ARG A 325 13.94 -8.22 10.38
C ARG A 325 14.26 -9.39 11.31
N ARG A 326 14.23 -9.21 12.62
CA ARG A 326 14.45 -10.27 13.61
C ARG A 326 13.17 -10.93 14.06
N GLU A 327 12.03 -10.31 13.86
CA GLU A 327 10.75 -10.88 14.24
C GLU A 327 10.31 -11.90 13.18
N THR A 328 9.83 -13.04 13.67
CA THR A 328 9.17 -14.03 12.82
C THR A 328 7.68 -13.94 13.08
N VAL A 329 6.92 -13.67 12.02
CA VAL A 329 5.47 -13.47 12.08
C VAL A 329 4.77 -14.47 11.18
N LEU A 330 3.73 -15.08 11.69
CA LEU A 330 2.83 -15.94 10.94
C LEU A 330 1.45 -15.29 10.88
N LEU A 331 1.03 -14.89 9.69
CA LEU A 331 -0.28 -14.31 9.43
C LEU A 331 -1.20 -15.39 8.88
N ALA A 332 -2.39 -15.51 9.41
CA ALA A 332 -3.38 -16.47 8.97
C ALA A 332 -4.73 -15.79 8.71
N PRO A 333 -5.05 -15.49 7.44
CA PRO A 333 -6.34 -14.93 7.06
C PRO A 333 -7.48 -15.92 7.11
N ASP A 334 -8.70 -15.40 7.16
CA ASP A 334 -9.89 -16.19 6.90
C ASP A 334 -10.07 -16.39 5.37
N LEU A 335 -9.86 -17.60 4.89
CA LEU A 335 -10.06 -17.99 3.50
C LEU A 335 -11.31 -18.87 3.31
N GLY A 336 -12.25 -18.79 4.25
CA GLY A 336 -13.45 -19.63 4.25
C GLY A 336 -13.10 -21.10 4.47
N ALA A 337 -13.37 -21.98 3.50
CA ALA A 337 -13.10 -23.41 3.63
C ALA A 337 -11.60 -23.78 3.40
N ASP A 338 -10.81 -22.90 2.83
CA ASP A 338 -9.39 -23.11 2.57
C ASP A 338 -8.53 -22.63 3.75
N THR A 339 -7.31 -23.12 3.85
CA THR A 339 -6.34 -22.69 4.85
C THR A 339 -5.16 -22.01 4.14
N GLY A 340 -4.86 -20.79 4.54
CA GLY A 340 -3.70 -20.07 4.02
C GLY A 340 -2.97 -19.35 5.14
N THR A 341 -1.65 -19.27 5.03
CA THR A 341 -0.84 -18.49 5.97
C THR A 341 0.34 -17.87 5.28
N VAL A 342 0.79 -16.75 5.81
CA VAL A 342 1.98 -16.03 5.37
C VAL A 342 2.99 -16.06 6.51
N LEU A 343 4.12 -16.72 6.30
CA LEU A 343 5.23 -16.76 7.24
C LEU A 343 6.31 -15.79 6.79
N ILE A 344 6.60 -14.80 7.62
CA ILE A 344 7.68 -13.82 7.43
C ILE A 344 8.75 -14.12 8.47
N SER A 345 9.99 -14.37 8.06
CA SER A 345 11.11 -14.61 8.97
C SER A 345 12.37 -13.96 8.42
N GLY A 346 12.72 -12.78 8.94
CA GLY A 346 13.75 -11.94 8.36
C GLY A 346 13.40 -11.57 6.92
N ASP A 347 14.28 -11.89 5.98
CA ASP A 347 14.07 -11.62 4.54
C ASP A 347 13.21 -12.69 3.83
N ALA A 348 12.85 -13.80 4.52
CA ALA A 348 12.07 -14.88 3.91
C ALA A 348 10.58 -14.63 4.02
N LYS A 349 9.91 -14.77 2.89
CA LYS A 349 8.47 -14.66 2.75
C LYS A 349 7.93 -15.94 2.14
N ILE A 350 7.27 -16.73 2.98
CA ILE A 350 6.71 -18.03 2.58
C ILE A 350 5.20 -17.96 2.73
N VAL A 351 4.49 -18.31 1.68
CA VAL A 351 3.03 -18.45 1.73
C VAL A 351 2.69 -19.92 1.68
N TYR A 352 1.90 -20.40 2.62
CA TYR A 352 1.30 -21.72 2.61
C TYR A 352 -0.16 -21.63 2.21
N TYR A 353 -0.61 -22.53 1.34
CA TYR A 353 -2.00 -22.66 0.95
C TYR A 353 -2.41 -24.13 0.84
N LYS A 354 -3.52 -24.47 1.48
CA LYS A 354 -4.17 -25.77 1.42
C LYS A 354 -5.62 -25.58 1.00
N SER A 355 -6.02 -26.21 -0.08
CA SER A 355 -7.43 -26.19 -0.53
C SER A 355 -8.23 -27.33 0.08
N SER A 356 -9.48 -27.04 0.42
CA SER A 356 -10.45 -28.02 0.91
C SER A 356 -11.06 -28.93 -0.18
N GLY A 357 -10.59 -28.82 -1.43
CA GLY A 357 -11.00 -29.68 -2.54
C GLY A 357 -11.06 -29.01 -3.91
N ILE A 358 -11.59 -27.82 -4.02
CA ILE A 358 -11.59 -26.99 -5.23
C ILE A 358 -10.97 -25.64 -4.84
N PRO A 359 -9.75 -25.32 -5.32
CA PRO A 359 -9.14 -24.03 -5.04
C PRO A 359 -10.06 -22.89 -5.46
N SER A 360 -10.17 -21.87 -4.63
CA SER A 360 -11.01 -20.72 -4.93
C SER A 360 -10.15 -19.58 -5.50
N ALA A 361 -10.54 -19.01 -6.62
CA ALA A 361 -9.95 -17.78 -7.14
C ALA A 361 -10.12 -16.62 -6.14
N ALA A 362 -11.16 -16.66 -5.29
CA ALA A 362 -11.37 -15.69 -4.24
C ALA A 362 -10.28 -15.80 -3.16
N SER A 363 -9.90 -17.00 -2.72
CA SER A 363 -8.83 -17.20 -1.73
C SER A 363 -7.49 -16.64 -2.18
N GLY A 364 -7.16 -16.75 -3.47
CA GLY A 364 -5.95 -16.14 -4.05
C GLY A 364 -5.98 -14.62 -3.98
N ARG A 365 -7.08 -13.99 -4.37
CA ARG A 365 -7.25 -12.53 -4.30
C ARG A 365 -7.23 -12.00 -2.87
N GLU A 366 -7.76 -12.78 -1.92
CA GLU A 366 -7.78 -12.42 -0.50
C GLU A 366 -6.38 -12.50 0.10
N LEU A 367 -5.61 -13.54 -0.22
CA LEU A 367 -4.18 -13.62 0.11
C LEU A 367 -3.40 -12.44 -0.49
N ASP A 368 -3.62 -12.09 -1.75
CA ASP A 368 -3.00 -10.91 -2.38
C ASP A 368 -3.35 -9.61 -1.67
N SER A 369 -4.60 -9.46 -1.24
CA SER A 369 -5.05 -8.26 -0.51
C SER A 369 -4.30 -8.13 0.82
N ILE A 370 -4.14 -9.23 1.55
CA ILE A 370 -3.43 -9.25 2.83
C ILE A 370 -1.94 -9.05 2.64
N LEU A 371 -1.34 -9.71 1.66
CA LEU A 371 0.06 -9.47 1.30
C LEU A 371 0.29 -8.01 0.95
N GLY A 372 -0.61 -7.41 0.14
CA GLY A 372 -0.58 -5.99 -0.19
C GLY A 372 -0.74 -5.07 1.02
N TYR A 373 -1.62 -5.42 1.97
CA TYR A 373 -1.79 -4.68 3.23
C TYR A 373 -0.52 -4.68 4.07
N HIS A 374 0.20 -5.81 4.13
CA HIS A 374 1.49 -5.94 4.82
C HIS A 374 2.70 -5.50 3.97
N GLY A 375 2.47 -4.88 2.81
CA GLY A 375 3.55 -4.41 1.93
C GLY A 375 4.36 -5.52 1.26
N ILE A 376 3.83 -6.75 1.20
CA ILE A 376 4.49 -7.92 0.62
C ILE A 376 4.04 -8.06 -0.84
N PHE A 377 4.91 -7.71 -1.77
CA PHE A 377 4.65 -7.76 -3.21
C PHE A 377 5.43 -8.87 -3.93
N ASP A 378 6.36 -9.52 -3.21
CA ASP A 378 7.07 -10.70 -3.67
C ASP A 378 7.13 -11.75 -2.56
N ILE A 379 7.01 -13.01 -2.93
CA ILE A 379 7.15 -14.17 -2.05
C ILE A 379 8.25 -15.08 -2.59
N ASP A 380 9.06 -15.60 -1.67
CA ASP A 380 10.17 -16.50 -2.05
C ASP A 380 9.66 -17.87 -2.43
N VAL A 381 8.75 -18.41 -1.64
CA VAL A 381 8.19 -19.75 -1.87
C VAL A 381 6.68 -19.75 -1.59
N LEU A 382 5.91 -20.23 -2.54
CA LEU A 382 4.53 -20.62 -2.36
C LEU A 382 4.45 -22.12 -2.11
N LEU A 383 4.11 -22.52 -0.88
CA LEU A 383 3.89 -23.91 -0.48
C LEU A 383 2.43 -24.30 -0.76
N LEU A 384 2.20 -25.14 -1.74
CA LEU A 384 0.87 -25.61 -2.11
C LEU A 384 0.65 -27.03 -1.58
N ASN A 385 -0.34 -27.22 -0.72
CA ASN A 385 -0.81 -28.54 -0.35
C ASN A 385 -1.99 -28.95 -1.26
N LEU A 386 -1.73 -29.83 -2.21
CA LEU A 386 -2.67 -30.28 -3.22
C LEU A 386 -3.24 -31.69 -2.94
N GLU A 387 -3.10 -32.18 -1.72
CA GLU A 387 -3.49 -33.56 -1.34
C GLU A 387 -4.99 -33.79 -1.55
N GLU A 388 -5.82 -32.79 -1.31
CA GLU A 388 -7.28 -32.88 -1.37
C GLU A 388 -7.89 -32.27 -2.65
N VAL A 389 -7.06 -31.68 -3.51
CA VAL A 389 -7.54 -31.02 -4.74
C VAL A 389 -8.13 -32.02 -5.72
N LYS A 390 -9.42 -31.85 -6.04
CA LYS A 390 -10.17 -32.71 -6.98
C LYS A 390 -10.15 -32.18 -8.40
N LYS A 391 -10.19 -30.85 -8.56
CA LYS A 391 -10.18 -30.18 -9.88
C LYS A 391 -9.20 -29.01 -9.84
N PRO A 392 -8.35 -28.85 -10.86
CA PRO A 392 -7.49 -27.67 -10.97
C PRO A 392 -8.36 -26.48 -11.40
N VAL A 393 -8.57 -25.52 -10.49
CA VAL A 393 -9.13 -24.21 -10.80
C VAL A 393 -8.01 -23.19 -10.66
N PRO A 394 -7.83 -22.26 -11.61
CA PRO A 394 -6.79 -21.26 -11.51
C PRO A 394 -6.87 -20.47 -10.20
N PHE A 395 -5.80 -20.49 -9.47
CA PHE A 395 -5.59 -19.69 -8.25
C PHE A 395 -4.97 -18.36 -8.69
N GLU A 396 -5.77 -17.30 -8.65
CA GLU A 396 -5.35 -15.98 -9.12
C GLU A 396 -4.59 -15.26 -8.01
N MET A 397 -3.28 -15.11 -8.19
CA MET A 397 -2.42 -14.24 -7.38
C MET A 397 -1.64 -13.32 -8.31
N ASP A 398 -1.64 -12.02 -7.99
CA ASP A 398 -0.86 -11.02 -8.72
C ASP A 398 0.50 -10.74 -8.06
N THR A 399 0.69 -11.19 -6.80
CA THR A 399 1.96 -11.13 -6.09
C THR A 399 3.02 -11.95 -6.82
N ARG A 400 4.23 -11.39 -6.96
CA ARG A 400 5.33 -12.06 -7.65
C ARG A 400 5.82 -13.26 -6.84
N ILE A 401 5.75 -14.47 -7.42
CA ILE A 401 6.20 -15.71 -6.80
C ILE A 401 7.53 -16.10 -7.43
N LYS A 402 8.56 -16.39 -6.62
CA LYS A 402 9.87 -16.85 -7.10
C LYS A 402 9.88 -18.36 -7.37
N GLU A 403 9.43 -19.16 -6.40
CA GLU A 403 9.34 -20.60 -6.52
C GLU A 403 7.99 -21.12 -6.00
N ILE A 404 7.49 -22.19 -6.62
CA ILE A 404 6.33 -22.94 -6.13
C ILE A 404 6.80 -24.31 -5.67
N TRP A 405 6.46 -24.65 -4.43
CA TRP A 405 6.74 -25.97 -3.88
C TRP A 405 5.42 -26.66 -3.56
N ALA A 406 5.13 -27.75 -4.24
CA ALA A 406 3.85 -28.43 -4.14
C ALA A 406 3.98 -29.78 -3.45
N VAL A 407 3.03 -30.12 -2.59
CA VAL A 407 2.92 -31.36 -1.83
C VAL A 407 1.64 -32.07 -2.23
N GLY A 408 1.68 -33.38 -2.36
CA GLY A 408 0.53 -34.23 -2.70
C GLY A 408 0.73 -35.02 -3.99
N GLY A 409 0.06 -36.16 -4.13
CA GLY A 409 0.30 -37.15 -5.18
C GLY A 409 0.03 -36.73 -6.63
N LYS A 410 -0.55 -35.52 -6.85
CA LYS A 410 -0.82 -34.95 -8.19
C LYS A 410 -0.14 -33.58 -8.38
N ALA A 411 0.81 -33.25 -7.55
CA ALA A 411 1.43 -31.91 -7.53
C ALA A 411 2.05 -31.53 -8.89
N GLU A 412 2.72 -32.43 -9.57
CA GLU A 412 3.36 -32.17 -10.87
C GLU A 412 2.37 -31.83 -11.98
N THR A 413 1.19 -32.47 -11.95
CA THR A 413 0.17 -32.29 -12.99
C THR A 413 -0.75 -31.10 -12.69
N LEU A 414 -0.97 -30.75 -11.43
CA LEU A 414 -1.91 -29.72 -11.03
C LEU A 414 -1.29 -28.35 -10.83
N ALA A 415 -0.06 -28.28 -10.30
CA ALA A 415 0.60 -27.03 -9.98
C ALA A 415 0.74 -26.03 -11.17
N PRO A 416 1.04 -26.46 -12.41
CA PRO A 416 1.12 -25.55 -13.55
C PRO A 416 -0.20 -24.90 -13.94
N PHE A 417 -1.34 -25.54 -13.58
CA PHE A 417 -2.68 -25.04 -13.90
C PHE A 417 -3.27 -24.14 -12.81
N LEU A 418 -2.66 -24.12 -11.63
CA LEU A 418 -3.18 -23.39 -10.48
C LEU A 418 -2.81 -21.90 -10.51
N ILE A 419 -1.71 -21.53 -11.14
CA ILE A 419 -1.28 -20.12 -11.21
C ILE A 419 -1.15 -19.73 -12.67
N LYS A 420 -1.99 -18.79 -13.07
CA LYS A 420 -2.01 -18.26 -14.43
C LYS A 420 -0.72 -17.47 -14.69
N ASP A 421 -0.08 -17.74 -15.85
CA ASP A 421 1.13 -17.04 -16.32
C ASP A 421 2.39 -17.16 -15.45
N PHE A 422 2.47 -18.17 -14.56
CA PHE A 422 3.66 -18.40 -13.76
C PHE A 422 4.84 -18.87 -14.62
N LYS A 423 5.96 -18.15 -14.54
CA LYS A 423 7.21 -18.45 -15.29
C LYS A 423 8.35 -18.96 -14.42
N GLY A 424 8.10 -19.20 -13.13
CA GLY A 424 9.10 -19.65 -12.17
C GLY A 424 9.30 -21.18 -12.13
N THR A 425 10.04 -21.65 -11.13
CA THR A 425 10.32 -23.07 -10.92
C THR A 425 9.23 -23.68 -10.05
N VAL A 426 8.65 -24.80 -10.53
CA VAL A 426 7.76 -25.65 -9.73
C VAL A 426 8.55 -26.86 -9.25
N ARG A 427 8.57 -27.09 -7.93
CA ARG A 427 9.19 -28.27 -7.32
C ARG A 427 8.13 -29.12 -6.65
N ASN A 428 8.11 -30.40 -7.00
CA ASN A 428 7.30 -31.37 -6.25
C ASN A 428 8.07 -31.84 -5.03
N LEU A 429 7.50 -31.65 -3.85
CA LEU A 429 8.07 -32.10 -2.60
C LEU A 429 7.60 -33.52 -2.28
N SER A 430 8.39 -34.51 -2.64
CA SER A 430 8.37 -35.85 -2.02
C SER A 430 8.96 -35.76 -0.60
N PRO A 431 8.79 -36.80 0.26
CA PRO A 431 9.38 -36.75 1.59
C PRO A 431 10.86 -36.32 1.53
N SER A 432 11.13 -35.12 2.06
CA SER A 432 12.44 -34.49 1.91
C SER A 432 12.65 -33.39 2.97
N ARG A 433 13.92 -33.05 3.16
CA ARG A 433 14.33 -31.90 3.98
C ARG A 433 15.09 -30.92 3.09
N LEU A 434 14.56 -29.71 2.96
CA LEU A 434 15.12 -28.64 2.15
C LEU A 434 15.53 -27.47 3.02
N ARG A 435 16.63 -26.83 2.68
CA ARG A 435 17.11 -25.62 3.36
C ARG A 435 17.06 -24.42 2.43
N LEU A 436 16.40 -23.37 2.86
CA LEU A 436 16.37 -22.08 2.18
C LEU A 436 17.64 -21.27 2.45
N LYS A 437 17.95 -20.31 1.57
CA LYS A 437 19.19 -19.49 1.66
C LYS A 437 19.37 -18.76 2.99
N ASN A 438 18.26 -18.39 3.66
CA ASN A 438 18.23 -17.68 4.96
C ASN A 438 18.30 -18.61 6.19
N GLY A 439 18.55 -19.89 5.98
CA GLY A 439 18.69 -20.87 7.06
C GLY A 439 17.39 -21.52 7.52
N LEU A 440 16.23 -21.13 6.97
CA LEU A 440 14.97 -21.84 7.19
C LEU A 440 15.04 -23.24 6.61
N THR A 441 14.48 -24.19 7.34
CA THR A 441 14.39 -25.59 6.93
C THR A 441 12.93 -25.96 6.69
N VAL A 442 12.64 -26.52 5.53
CA VAL A 442 11.32 -27.08 5.20
C VAL A 442 11.45 -28.58 5.17
N ILE A 443 10.65 -29.28 5.97
CA ILE A 443 10.60 -30.74 6.08
C ILE A 443 9.20 -31.17 5.69
N THR A 444 9.09 -32.19 4.87
CA THR A 444 7.79 -32.77 4.50
C THR A 444 7.84 -34.29 4.48
N ASN A 445 6.72 -34.90 4.85
CA ASN A 445 6.48 -36.35 4.67
C ASN A 445 5.61 -36.66 3.44
N GLY A 446 5.41 -35.66 2.56
CA GLY A 446 4.54 -35.76 1.38
C GLY A 446 3.07 -35.38 1.65
N SER A 447 2.72 -35.03 2.88
CA SER A 447 1.37 -34.60 3.31
C SER A 447 1.45 -33.40 4.25
N ALA A 448 2.03 -33.55 5.45
CA ALA A 448 2.29 -32.45 6.35
C ALA A 448 3.61 -31.76 6.03
N LEU A 449 3.71 -30.49 6.44
CA LEU A 449 4.88 -29.65 6.28
C LEU A 449 5.33 -29.08 7.62
N ARG A 450 6.62 -28.92 7.79
CA ARG A 450 7.23 -28.27 8.93
C ARG A 450 8.23 -27.23 8.43
N VAL A 451 8.07 -25.99 8.83
CA VAL A 451 8.95 -24.88 8.44
C VAL A 451 9.52 -24.26 9.69
N GLY A 452 10.84 -24.25 9.84
CA GLY A 452 11.42 -23.73 11.07
C GLY A 452 12.89 -23.34 10.94
N LYS A 453 13.40 -22.71 12.01
CA LYS A 453 14.79 -22.27 12.11
C LYS A 453 15.24 -22.30 13.56
N GLY A 454 16.23 -23.15 13.85
CA GLY A 454 16.81 -23.24 15.20
C GLY A 454 15.84 -23.81 16.22
N SER A 455 15.36 -22.98 17.16
CA SER A 455 14.54 -23.38 18.29
C SER A 455 13.03 -23.39 18.00
N TRP A 456 12.57 -22.81 16.91
CA TRP A 456 11.15 -22.72 16.60
C TRP A 456 10.79 -23.39 15.27
N ASP A 457 9.56 -23.83 15.16
CA ASP A 457 8.97 -24.27 13.91
C ASP A 457 7.46 -23.97 13.82
N VAL A 458 6.95 -24.02 12.58
CA VAL A 458 5.53 -24.00 12.25
C VAL A 458 5.18 -25.35 11.63
N TYR A 459 4.23 -26.02 12.21
CA TYR A 459 3.72 -27.29 11.74
C TYR A 459 2.42 -27.08 10.96
N PHE A 460 2.42 -27.42 9.69
CA PHE A 460 1.25 -27.37 8.82
C PHE A 460 0.65 -28.77 8.72
N ALA A 461 -0.55 -28.91 9.25
CA ALA A 461 -1.22 -30.21 9.33
C ALA A 461 -1.60 -30.77 7.96
N GLY A 462 -1.29 -32.05 7.75
CA GLY A 462 -1.64 -32.85 6.58
C GLY A 462 -2.48 -34.07 6.95
N ASN A 463 -2.75 -34.93 5.97
CA ASN A 463 -3.49 -36.19 6.20
C ASN A 463 -2.61 -37.28 6.86
N LYS A 464 -1.30 -37.12 6.84
CA LYS A 464 -0.33 -38.02 7.48
C LYS A 464 0.55 -37.22 8.44
N ASN A 465 0.63 -37.69 9.68
CA ASN A 465 1.41 -37.03 10.72
C ASN A 465 2.91 -37.31 10.56
N PHE A 466 3.75 -36.40 11.05
CA PHE A 466 5.19 -36.64 11.17
C PHE A 466 5.50 -37.66 12.28
N SER A 467 6.50 -38.50 12.02
CA SER A 467 7.04 -39.43 12.99
C SER A 467 8.26 -38.91 13.75
N GLU A 468 8.90 -37.85 13.26
CA GLU A 468 10.19 -37.36 13.77
C GLU A 468 10.21 -35.85 14.04
N GLY A 469 10.99 -35.46 15.05
CA GLY A 469 11.56 -34.14 15.26
C GLY A 469 10.69 -33.20 16.09
N ASP A 470 11.03 -33.09 17.37
CA ASP A 470 10.41 -32.12 18.27
C ASP A 470 11.27 -30.88 18.38
N SER A 471 10.81 -29.78 17.80
CA SER A 471 11.31 -28.46 18.16
C SER A 471 10.73 -28.10 19.53
N PRO A 472 11.47 -27.42 20.41
CA PRO A 472 10.95 -27.04 21.73
C PRO A 472 9.76 -26.07 21.63
N HIS A 473 9.64 -25.32 20.53
CA HIS A 473 8.63 -24.30 20.33
C HIS A 473 7.95 -24.47 18.97
N THR A 474 6.75 -25.01 18.96
CA THR A 474 5.98 -25.30 17.75
C THR A 474 4.70 -24.46 17.70
N ALA A 475 4.45 -23.79 16.57
CA ALA A 475 3.13 -23.28 16.22
C ALA A 475 2.43 -24.29 15.30
N TRP A 476 1.13 -24.51 15.53
CA TRP A 476 0.33 -25.42 14.73
C TRP A 476 -0.61 -24.67 13.79
N VAL A 477 -0.68 -25.11 12.55
CA VAL A 477 -1.57 -24.57 11.52
C VAL A 477 -2.32 -25.71 10.85
N GLY A 478 -3.63 -25.62 10.83
CA GLY A 478 -4.46 -26.61 10.16
C GLY A 478 -5.92 -26.17 10.06
N GLY A 479 -6.80 -27.08 9.67
CA GLY A 479 -8.23 -26.80 9.53
C GLY A 479 -9.02 -28.01 9.06
N SER A 480 -10.33 -27.94 9.17
CA SER A 480 -11.25 -28.95 8.72
C SER A 480 -11.73 -28.66 7.28
N ASN A 481 -11.79 -29.68 6.44
CA ASN A 481 -12.35 -29.57 5.09
C ASN A 481 -13.84 -29.94 5.03
N GLY A 482 -14.53 -30.00 6.17
CA GLY A 482 -15.93 -30.38 6.28
C GLY A 482 -16.21 -31.90 6.17
N PHE A 483 -15.22 -32.71 5.77
CA PHE A 483 -15.35 -34.18 5.60
C PHE A 483 -14.48 -34.96 6.58
N ARG A 484 -13.47 -34.34 7.17
CA ARG A 484 -12.55 -34.96 8.15
C ARG A 484 -12.26 -33.99 9.26
N ARG A 485 -11.98 -34.53 10.45
CA ARG A 485 -11.44 -33.73 11.55
C ARG A 485 -10.10 -33.11 11.15
N GLY A 486 -9.95 -31.82 11.39
CA GLY A 486 -8.72 -31.09 11.10
C GLY A 486 -7.60 -31.33 12.09
N VAL A 487 -7.93 -31.86 13.27
CA VAL A 487 -6.98 -32.05 14.38
C VAL A 487 -7.21 -33.38 15.09
N SER A 488 -6.15 -33.96 15.60
CA SER A 488 -6.18 -35.18 16.43
C SER A 488 -5.57 -34.90 17.80
N GLU A 489 -6.25 -35.31 18.87
CA GLU A 489 -5.75 -35.19 20.23
C GLU A 489 -4.33 -35.77 20.37
N LYS A 490 -4.11 -36.98 19.85
CA LYS A 490 -2.77 -37.62 19.83
C LYS A 490 -1.69 -36.79 19.11
N GLU A 491 -2.09 -36.01 18.15
CA GLU A 491 -1.18 -35.11 17.42
C GLU A 491 -0.81 -33.90 18.26
N LEU A 492 -1.79 -33.25 18.88
CA LEU A 492 -1.56 -32.12 19.79
C LEU A 492 -0.77 -32.52 21.01
N ASP A 493 -1.11 -33.67 21.65
CA ASP A 493 -0.36 -34.18 22.79
C ASP A 493 1.13 -34.44 22.48
N ARG A 494 1.40 -34.89 21.27
CA ARG A 494 2.77 -35.14 20.82
C ARG A 494 3.52 -33.86 20.48
N LEU A 495 2.86 -32.94 19.76
CA LEU A 495 3.48 -31.70 19.28
C LEU A 495 3.57 -30.65 20.40
N ARG A 496 2.63 -30.65 21.31
CA ARG A 496 2.47 -29.66 22.41
C ARG A 496 2.66 -28.22 21.87
N PRO A 497 1.87 -27.82 20.88
CA PRO A 497 2.06 -26.50 20.27
C PRO A 497 1.80 -25.40 21.31
N GLU A 498 2.59 -24.34 21.25
CA GLU A 498 2.43 -23.16 22.11
C GLU A 498 1.27 -22.29 21.67
N ALA A 499 0.99 -22.29 20.36
CA ALA A 499 -0.15 -21.58 19.78
C ALA A 499 -0.60 -22.30 18.51
N ALA A 500 -1.89 -22.15 18.19
CA ALA A 500 -2.47 -22.78 17.02
C ALA A 500 -3.32 -21.79 16.21
N VAL A 501 -3.37 -22.02 14.90
CA VAL A 501 -4.31 -21.39 13.98
C VAL A 501 -5.16 -22.46 13.32
N TYR A 502 -6.46 -22.35 13.48
CA TYR A 502 -7.43 -23.22 12.85
C TYR A 502 -8.17 -22.47 11.75
N GLY A 503 -7.85 -22.79 10.50
CA GLY A 503 -8.48 -22.23 9.30
C GLY A 503 -9.58 -23.14 8.76
N GLY A 504 -10.55 -22.54 8.08
CA GLY A 504 -11.64 -23.24 7.42
C GLY A 504 -12.81 -23.58 8.35
N GLY A 505 -14.00 -23.25 7.85
CA GLY A 505 -15.27 -23.64 8.46
C GLY A 505 -15.63 -25.07 8.09
N GLY A 506 -16.29 -25.76 8.95
CA GLY A 506 -16.78 -27.06 8.62
C GLY A 506 -17.60 -27.75 9.72
N ARG A 507 -18.18 -28.87 9.36
CA ARG A 507 -19.04 -29.68 10.23
C ARG A 507 -18.38 -30.07 11.57
N PHE A 508 -17.05 -30.15 11.60
CA PHE A 508 -16.28 -30.60 12.75
C PHE A 508 -15.63 -29.47 13.56
N ALA A 509 -15.79 -28.20 13.14
CA ALA A 509 -15.14 -27.07 13.82
C ALA A 509 -15.49 -26.98 15.32
N GLY A 510 -16.74 -27.31 15.70
CA GLY A 510 -17.17 -27.36 17.10
C GLY A 510 -16.49 -28.46 17.91
N GLU A 511 -16.38 -29.68 17.34
CA GLU A 511 -15.75 -30.82 18.00
C GLU A 511 -14.22 -30.65 18.12
N ASP A 512 -13.59 -29.99 17.11
CA ASP A 512 -12.16 -29.70 17.11
C ASP A 512 -11.80 -28.63 18.16
N LYS A 513 -12.73 -27.72 18.52
CA LYS A 513 -12.55 -26.74 19.61
C LYS A 513 -12.29 -27.43 20.97
N ASP A 514 -13.02 -28.49 21.23
CA ASP A 514 -12.88 -29.24 22.49
C ASP A 514 -11.49 -29.87 22.61
N VAL A 515 -10.90 -30.32 21.51
CA VAL A 515 -9.55 -30.92 21.48
C VAL A 515 -8.48 -29.90 21.88
N PHE A 516 -8.53 -28.68 21.35
CA PHE A 516 -7.58 -27.61 21.71
C PHE A 516 -7.73 -27.19 23.16
N TYR A 517 -8.97 -27.12 23.65
CA TYR A 517 -9.25 -26.83 25.06
C TYR A 517 -8.66 -27.88 25.99
N LEU A 518 -8.82 -29.15 25.65
CA LEU A 518 -8.28 -30.28 26.46
C LEU A 518 -6.75 -30.26 26.52
N CYS A 519 -6.09 -29.87 25.42
CA CYS A 519 -4.63 -29.75 25.33
C CYS A 519 -4.07 -28.43 25.90
N ASN A 520 -4.93 -27.54 26.41
CA ASN A 520 -4.56 -26.20 26.92
C ASN A 520 -3.72 -25.38 25.94
N CYS A 521 -4.04 -25.49 24.65
CA CYS A 521 -3.36 -24.76 23.57
C CYS A 521 -4.17 -23.53 23.18
N PRO A 522 -3.62 -22.32 23.24
CA PRO A 522 -4.27 -21.13 22.71
C PRO A 522 -4.46 -21.26 21.18
N VAL A 523 -5.69 -21.08 20.72
CA VAL A 523 -6.05 -21.26 19.31
C VAL A 523 -6.87 -20.08 18.80
N ALA A 524 -6.55 -19.61 17.60
CA ALA A 524 -7.35 -18.66 16.84
C ALA A 524 -8.14 -19.39 15.74
N TYR A 525 -9.43 -19.08 15.63
CA TYR A 525 -10.33 -19.62 14.61
C TYR A 525 -10.60 -18.54 13.57
N THR A 526 -9.98 -18.65 12.39
CA THR A 526 -10.04 -17.59 11.37
C THR A 526 -11.47 -17.32 10.88
N GLU A 527 -12.33 -18.34 10.80
CA GLU A 527 -13.73 -18.20 10.37
C GLU A 527 -14.57 -17.32 11.32
N SER A 528 -14.35 -17.41 12.63
CA SER A 528 -15.16 -16.69 13.64
C SER A 528 -14.49 -15.42 14.17
N GLU A 529 -13.18 -15.32 14.07
CA GLU A 529 -12.36 -14.30 14.70
C GLU A 529 -11.64 -13.40 13.70
N GLY A 530 -11.67 -13.74 12.41
CA GLY A 530 -10.99 -13.03 11.34
C GLY A 530 -9.52 -13.43 11.21
N MET A 531 -8.64 -12.49 10.85
CA MET A 531 -7.21 -12.75 10.70
C MET A 531 -6.54 -13.01 12.05
N ALA A 532 -5.73 -14.06 12.14
CA ALA A 532 -4.88 -14.35 13.28
C ALA A 532 -3.42 -14.02 12.97
N GLU A 533 -2.70 -13.47 13.93
CA GLU A 533 -1.28 -13.17 13.86
C GLU A 533 -0.55 -13.90 15.00
N LEU A 534 0.47 -14.68 14.65
CA LEU A 534 1.39 -15.30 15.60
C LEU A 534 2.75 -14.65 15.46
N VAL A 535 3.30 -14.14 16.54
CA VAL A 535 4.63 -13.53 16.59
C VAL A 535 5.57 -14.43 17.38
N TRP A 536 6.75 -14.71 16.80
CA TRP A 536 7.81 -15.39 17.51
C TRP A 536 8.60 -14.40 18.36
N GLU A 537 8.48 -14.52 19.67
CA GLU A 537 9.30 -13.81 20.65
C GLU A 537 10.45 -14.71 21.12
N LYS A 538 11.38 -14.16 21.90
CA LYS A 538 12.61 -14.87 22.32
C LYS A 538 12.38 -16.23 22.98
N ASP A 539 11.23 -16.42 23.63
CA ASP A 539 10.93 -17.56 24.49
C ASP A 539 9.67 -18.34 24.07
N GLY A 540 9.05 -18.01 22.92
CA GLY A 540 7.88 -18.74 22.45
C GLY A 540 7.01 -18.02 21.43
N TRP A 541 5.98 -18.72 20.95
CA TRP A 541 4.98 -18.18 20.05
C TRP A 541 3.88 -17.44 20.83
N ARG A 542 3.59 -16.23 20.43
CA ARG A 542 2.52 -15.41 21.00
C ARG A 542 1.43 -15.17 19.98
N LEU A 543 0.18 -15.45 20.36
CA LEU A 543 -1.00 -15.19 19.56
C LEU A 543 -1.46 -13.75 19.78
N LEU A 544 -1.51 -12.97 18.69
CA LEU A 544 -2.10 -11.65 18.62
C LEU A 544 -3.36 -11.75 17.75
N GLN A 545 -4.52 -11.37 18.29
CA GLN A 545 -5.77 -11.40 17.53
C GLN A 545 -6.09 -10.01 17.01
N GLU A 546 -6.20 -9.85 15.69
CA GLU A 546 -6.80 -8.68 15.06
C GLU A 546 -8.09 -9.08 14.36
N ARG A 547 -9.20 -8.43 14.72
CA ARG A 547 -10.45 -8.51 13.95
C ARG A 547 -10.32 -7.67 12.70
N TRP A 548 -10.05 -8.29 11.56
CA TRP A 548 -10.12 -7.67 10.26
C TRP A 548 -11.43 -8.09 9.56
N ASP A 549 -12.39 -7.16 9.41
CA ASP A 549 -13.55 -7.35 8.55
C ASP A 549 -13.32 -6.56 7.26
N GLY A 550 -13.02 -7.28 6.16
CA GLY A 550 -12.61 -6.75 4.86
C GLY A 550 -13.61 -5.82 4.15
N ASN A 551 -14.62 -5.33 4.85
CA ASN A 551 -15.71 -4.58 4.23
C ASN A 551 -15.86 -3.13 4.73
N ASN A 552 -14.93 -2.57 5.53
CA ASN A 552 -15.15 -1.22 6.05
C ASN A 552 -13.87 -0.47 6.42
N ASP A 553 -13.30 0.26 5.47
CA ASP A 553 -12.20 1.22 5.70
C ASP A 553 -12.48 2.27 6.79
N SER A 554 -13.73 2.50 7.14
CA SER A 554 -14.13 3.50 8.15
C SER A 554 -14.28 2.93 9.57
N LYS A 555 -14.55 1.63 9.73
CA LYS A 555 -14.71 1.00 11.06
C LYS A 555 -13.39 0.54 11.66
N THR A 556 -12.40 0.15 10.85
CA THR A 556 -11.08 -0.29 11.30
C THR A 556 -10.38 0.81 12.10
N ASN A 557 -10.48 2.06 11.65
CA ASN A 557 -9.93 3.22 12.36
C ASN A 557 -10.61 3.48 13.72
N LEU A 558 -11.89 3.14 13.85
CA LEU A 558 -12.65 3.33 15.11
C LEU A 558 -12.32 2.23 16.14
N ILE A 559 -12.08 1.01 15.69
CA ILE A 559 -11.71 -0.13 16.55
C ILE A 559 -10.28 0.02 17.05
N GLN A 560 -9.35 0.45 16.21
CA GLN A 560 -7.98 0.79 16.65
C GLN A 560 -8.00 1.92 17.70
N LEU A 561 -8.85 2.94 17.52
CA LEU A 561 -9.00 4.00 18.51
C LEU A 561 -9.63 3.52 19.82
N GLN A 562 -10.62 2.62 19.77
CA GLN A 562 -11.23 2.03 20.99
C GLN A 562 -10.26 1.12 21.74
N ASN A 563 -9.42 0.39 21.04
CA ASN A 563 -8.38 -0.43 21.66
C ASN A 563 -7.26 0.45 22.26
N PHE A 564 -6.92 1.56 21.61
CA PHE A 564 -5.98 2.55 22.13
C PHE A 564 -6.49 3.26 23.40
N ILE A 565 -7.79 3.55 23.51
CA ILE A 565 -8.39 4.20 24.69
C ILE A 565 -8.53 3.20 25.87
N ARG A 566 -8.49 1.88 25.60
CA ARG A 566 -8.57 0.83 26.65
C ARG A 566 -7.21 0.33 27.13
N GLN A 567 -6.10 0.65 26.46
CA GLN A 567 -4.72 0.50 26.94
C GLN A 567 -4.22 1.81 27.57
#